data_e94b3e9a1cbeba11c697a078beefa329
#
_entry.id   e94b3e9a1cbeba11c697a078beefa329
#
_cell.length_a   1.000
_cell.length_b   1.000
_cell.length_c   1.000
_cell.angle_alpha   90.00
_cell.angle_beta   90.00
_cell.angle_gamma   90.00
#
_symmetry.space_group_name_H-M   'P 1'
#
loop_
_entity.id
_entity.type
_entity.pdbx_description
1 polymer ?
#
loop_
_entity_poly.entity_id
_entity_poly.type
_entity_poly.pdbx_seq_one_letter_code
_entity_poly.pdbx_strand_id
1 'polypeptide(L)'
;LELRRTKHLPRTKVQTDSFIAVQLIEQQKALNLSSLKCMAEQVEGSFSFSVLSEQDELWLVKGDNPLTIVHFPAVGVYVYASTAEILNKALARCGNWLGREEKGDIAMGDIVRIDGNGRITRGAFDASKFYRSSWGYWDTPLYPRLPHSEEEHLSLLKSVARAFGFTGEMIDRLLDQGFTTDDIEVILYEGTW
;
A
#
# COMPACT_ATOMS: atom_id res chain seq x y z
N LEU A 1 -0.39 -2.97 19.83
CA LEU A 1 -0.32 -3.63 21.17
C LEU A 1 -1.70 -3.76 21.82
N GLU A 2 -2.57 -2.77 21.67
CA GLU A 2 -3.90 -2.77 22.30
C GLU A 2 -4.83 -3.83 21.69
N LEU A 3 -4.88 -3.94 20.36
CA LEU A 3 -5.69 -4.94 19.67
C LEU A 3 -5.31 -6.37 20.06
N ARG A 4 -4.02 -6.65 20.25
CA ARG A 4 -3.55 -7.97 20.71
C ARG A 4 -4.10 -8.31 22.11
N ARG A 5 -4.16 -7.33 23.02
CA ARG A 5 -4.66 -7.52 24.37
C ARG A 5 -6.18 -7.70 24.39
N THR A 6 -6.92 -6.88 23.64
CA THR A 6 -8.38 -6.91 23.61
C THR A 6 -8.93 -8.17 22.92
N LYS A 7 -8.21 -8.71 21.94
CA LYS A 7 -8.59 -9.92 21.19
C LYS A 7 -7.99 -11.22 21.75
N HIS A 8 -7.29 -11.16 22.89
CA HIS A 8 -6.63 -12.31 23.52
C HIS A 8 -5.72 -13.11 22.57
N LEU A 9 -4.99 -12.39 21.67
CA LEU A 9 -4.12 -13.04 20.70
C LEU A 9 -2.91 -13.69 21.40
N PRO A 10 -2.42 -14.84 20.91
CA PRO A 10 -1.29 -15.53 21.48
C PRO A 10 -0.03 -14.64 21.55
N ARG A 11 0.77 -14.85 22.59
CA ARG A 11 2.08 -14.18 22.69
C ARG A 11 3.01 -14.68 21.58
N THR A 12 3.74 -13.77 20.96
CA THR A 12 4.69 -14.08 19.90
C THR A 12 5.97 -13.26 20.07
N LYS A 13 7.07 -13.78 19.51
CA LYS A 13 8.34 -13.06 19.39
C LYS A 13 8.36 -12.13 18.17
N VAL A 14 7.40 -12.32 17.23
CA VAL A 14 7.25 -11.47 16.04
C VAL A 14 6.70 -10.11 16.47
N GLN A 15 7.44 -9.06 16.15
CA GLN A 15 7.13 -7.69 16.58
C GLN A 15 6.54 -6.82 15.48
N THR A 16 6.29 -7.38 14.29
CA THR A 16 5.64 -6.64 13.19
C THR A 16 4.15 -6.46 13.48
N ASP A 17 3.62 -5.31 13.14
CA ASP A 17 2.20 -4.98 13.26
C ASP A 17 1.32 -5.86 12.36
N SER A 18 1.79 -6.17 11.15
CA SER A 18 1.13 -7.06 10.19
C SER A 18 0.89 -8.48 10.73
N PHE A 19 1.71 -8.95 11.68
CA PHE A 19 1.51 -10.27 12.29
C PHE A 19 0.21 -10.38 13.10
N ILE A 20 -0.35 -9.27 13.55
CA ILE A 20 -1.67 -9.23 14.19
C ILE A 20 -2.75 -9.69 13.21
N ALA A 21 -2.67 -9.29 11.94
CA ALA A 21 -3.59 -9.74 10.91
C ALA A 21 -3.54 -11.27 10.72
N VAL A 22 -2.33 -11.84 10.69
CA VAL A 22 -2.14 -13.30 10.62
C VAL A 22 -2.80 -13.99 11.81
N GLN A 23 -2.56 -13.52 13.03
CA GLN A 23 -3.14 -14.10 14.24
C GLN A 23 -4.68 -14.03 14.27
N LEU A 24 -5.27 -12.95 13.73
CA LEU A 24 -6.73 -12.82 13.61
C LEU A 24 -7.31 -13.84 12.61
N ILE A 25 -6.59 -14.11 11.51
CA ILE A 25 -6.98 -15.15 10.54
C ILE A 25 -6.87 -16.54 11.18
N GLU A 26 -5.76 -16.83 11.89
CA GLU A 26 -5.52 -18.09 12.57
C GLU A 26 -6.60 -18.41 13.63
N GLN A 27 -7.11 -17.39 14.33
CA GLN A 27 -8.24 -17.57 15.26
C GLN A 27 -9.50 -18.13 14.59
N GLN A 28 -9.69 -17.85 13.29
CA GLN A 28 -10.81 -18.38 12.51
C GLN A 28 -10.58 -19.81 12.01
N LYS A 29 -9.37 -20.36 12.21
CA LYS A 29 -8.96 -21.74 11.85
C LYS A 29 -9.10 -22.07 10.35
N ALA A 30 -9.29 -21.08 9.51
CA ALA A 30 -9.38 -21.25 8.05
C ALA A 30 -9.05 -19.94 7.35
N LEU A 31 -8.37 -20.02 6.20
CA LEU A 31 -8.19 -18.91 5.28
C LEU A 31 -9.32 -18.92 4.25
N ASN A 32 -10.27 -18.02 4.38
CA ASN A 32 -11.40 -17.87 3.48
C ASN A 32 -11.95 -16.43 3.52
N LEU A 33 -12.97 -16.14 2.71
CA LEU A 33 -13.60 -14.82 2.67
C LEU A 33 -14.09 -14.35 4.04
N SER A 34 -14.65 -15.24 4.85
CA SER A 34 -15.20 -14.88 6.16
C SER A 34 -14.10 -14.52 7.15
N SER A 35 -13.01 -15.28 7.19
CA SER A 35 -11.88 -15.00 8.07
C SER A 35 -11.14 -13.71 7.70
N LEU A 36 -10.96 -13.46 6.40
CA LEU A 36 -10.35 -12.23 5.90
C LEU A 36 -11.25 -11.01 6.15
N LYS A 37 -12.57 -11.15 5.97
CA LYS A 37 -13.53 -10.12 6.35
C LYS A 37 -13.44 -9.80 7.83
N CYS A 38 -13.48 -10.82 8.68
CA CYS A 38 -13.38 -10.68 10.14
C CYS A 38 -12.08 -9.99 10.55
N MET A 39 -10.95 -10.37 9.96
CA MET A 39 -9.65 -9.72 10.18
C MET A 39 -9.67 -8.28 9.72
N ALA A 40 -10.10 -8.01 8.48
CA ALA A 40 -10.10 -6.68 7.89
C ALA A 40 -10.97 -5.70 8.67
N GLU A 41 -12.10 -6.13 9.21
CA GLU A 41 -12.99 -5.30 10.03
C GLU A 41 -12.44 -5.01 11.43
N GLN A 42 -11.51 -5.82 11.94
CA GLN A 42 -10.92 -5.68 13.27
C GLN A 42 -9.60 -4.92 13.27
N VAL A 43 -8.80 -5.02 12.21
CA VAL A 43 -7.51 -4.33 12.11
C VAL A 43 -7.74 -2.82 12.10
N GLU A 44 -7.03 -2.10 12.95
CA GLU A 44 -7.00 -0.64 13.02
C GLU A 44 -5.82 -0.09 12.23
N GLY A 45 -5.95 1.13 11.71
CA GLY A 45 -4.95 1.79 10.88
C GLY A 45 -5.09 1.47 9.39
N SER A 46 -4.19 2.05 8.62
CA SER A 46 -4.15 1.94 7.16
C SER A 46 -3.51 0.63 6.72
N PHE A 47 -4.15 -0.08 5.80
CA PHE A 47 -3.60 -1.32 5.27
C PHE A 47 -4.07 -1.65 3.85
N SER A 48 -3.30 -2.49 3.18
CA SER A 48 -3.72 -3.42 2.13
C SER A 48 -2.85 -4.67 2.27
N PHE A 49 -3.46 -5.84 2.26
CA PHE A 49 -2.75 -7.10 2.47
C PHE A 49 -2.76 -7.97 1.23
N SER A 50 -1.65 -8.68 1.01
CA SER A 50 -1.59 -9.84 0.15
C SER A 50 -1.26 -11.07 1.01
N VAL A 51 -2.02 -12.13 0.86
CA VAL A 51 -1.84 -13.40 1.59
C VAL A 51 -1.76 -14.53 0.59
N LEU A 52 -0.67 -15.29 0.62
CA LEU A 52 -0.51 -16.50 -0.16
C LEU A 52 -0.79 -17.71 0.73
N SER A 53 -1.69 -18.60 0.29
CA SER A 53 -2.02 -19.82 1.00
C SER A 53 -1.11 -20.97 0.59
N GLU A 54 -1.08 -22.05 1.39
CA GLU A 54 -0.41 -23.31 1.05
C GLU A 54 -1.08 -24.05 -0.14
N GLN A 55 -2.29 -23.63 -0.53
CA GLN A 55 -3.04 -24.16 -1.66
C GLN A 55 -2.82 -23.36 -2.95
N ASP A 56 -1.75 -22.55 -3.03
CA ASP A 56 -1.42 -21.69 -4.15
C ASP A 56 -2.53 -20.67 -4.49
N GLU A 57 -3.22 -20.16 -3.46
CA GLU A 57 -4.22 -19.11 -3.61
C GLU A 57 -3.67 -17.77 -3.17
N LEU A 58 -3.77 -16.78 -4.03
CA LEU A 58 -3.46 -15.39 -3.67
C LEU A 58 -4.74 -14.66 -3.25
N TRP A 59 -4.69 -14.12 -2.05
CA TRP A 59 -5.75 -13.28 -1.51
C TRP A 59 -5.26 -11.85 -1.40
N LEU A 60 -6.03 -10.91 -1.93
CA LEU A 60 -5.80 -9.47 -1.83
C LEU A 60 -6.93 -8.86 -1.02
N VAL A 61 -6.59 -8.17 0.06
CA VAL A 61 -7.54 -7.45 0.93
C VAL A 61 -7.23 -5.97 0.82
N LYS A 62 -8.12 -5.23 0.16
CA LYS A 62 -7.92 -3.81 -0.16
C LYS A 62 -8.55 -2.93 0.92
N GLY A 63 -7.69 -2.41 1.83
CA GLY A 63 -8.03 -1.32 2.74
C GLY A 63 -7.89 0.05 2.06
N ASP A 64 -7.45 1.04 2.79
CA ASP A 64 -7.23 2.40 2.30
C ASP A 64 -5.85 2.61 1.62
N ASN A 65 -4.83 1.79 1.96
CA ASN A 65 -3.56 1.84 1.26
C ASN A 65 -3.70 1.49 -0.23
N PRO A 66 -2.96 2.15 -1.13
CA PRO A 66 -3.02 1.86 -2.56
C PRO A 66 -2.69 0.39 -2.87
N LEU A 67 -3.38 -0.16 -3.84
CA LEU A 67 -3.12 -1.49 -4.41
C LEU A 67 -3.64 -1.51 -5.85
N THR A 68 -2.77 -1.87 -6.78
CA THR A 68 -3.09 -1.97 -8.20
C THR A 68 -2.74 -3.37 -8.68
N ILE A 69 -3.61 -3.96 -9.50
CA ILE A 69 -3.42 -5.28 -10.10
C ILE A 69 -3.70 -5.22 -11.59
N VAL A 70 -2.93 -5.95 -12.37
CA VAL A 70 -3.16 -6.19 -13.79
C VAL A 70 -3.08 -7.68 -14.08
N HIS A 71 -3.81 -8.14 -15.09
CA HIS A 71 -3.79 -9.48 -15.62
C HIS A 71 -3.22 -9.49 -17.03
N PHE A 72 -2.39 -10.46 -17.34
CA PHE A 72 -1.87 -10.72 -18.67
C PHE A 72 -2.41 -12.08 -19.17
N PRO A 73 -3.57 -12.09 -19.86
CA PRO A 73 -4.23 -13.34 -20.24
C PRO A 73 -3.39 -14.23 -21.16
N ALA A 74 -2.56 -13.62 -22.02
CA ALA A 74 -1.71 -14.35 -22.95
C ALA A 74 -0.71 -15.29 -22.26
N VAL A 75 -0.29 -14.94 -21.05
CA VAL A 75 0.69 -15.72 -20.27
C VAL A 75 0.11 -16.23 -18.94
N GLY A 76 -1.16 -15.92 -18.63
CA GLY A 76 -1.85 -16.36 -17.43
C GLY A 76 -1.25 -15.79 -16.13
N VAL A 77 -0.73 -14.56 -16.14
CA VAL A 77 -0.01 -13.96 -15.01
C VAL A 77 -0.76 -12.76 -14.47
N TYR A 78 -0.90 -12.70 -13.13
CA TYR A 78 -1.32 -11.51 -12.41
C TYR A 78 -0.11 -10.81 -11.81
N VAL A 79 -0.04 -9.49 -11.96
CA VAL A 79 1.01 -8.66 -11.37
C VAL A 79 0.35 -7.56 -10.56
N TYR A 80 0.84 -7.32 -9.36
CA TYR A 80 0.30 -6.27 -8.49
C TYR A 80 1.41 -5.47 -7.82
N ALA A 81 1.09 -4.23 -7.47
CA ALA A 81 1.97 -3.35 -6.73
C ALA A 81 1.15 -2.39 -5.86
N SER A 82 1.82 -1.68 -4.95
CA SER A 82 1.17 -0.66 -4.14
C SER A 82 0.62 0.49 -4.98
N THR A 83 1.28 0.89 -6.07
CA THR A 83 0.78 1.96 -6.96
C THR A 83 0.88 1.57 -8.43
N ALA A 84 0.02 2.20 -9.25
CA ALA A 84 0.06 2.03 -10.71
C ALA A 84 1.39 2.52 -11.30
N GLU A 85 1.99 3.54 -10.72
CA GLU A 85 3.27 4.08 -11.17
C GLU A 85 4.41 3.07 -11.01
N ILE A 86 4.54 2.47 -9.82
CA ILE A 86 5.52 1.40 -9.56
C ILE A 86 5.31 0.24 -10.53
N LEU A 87 4.04 -0.18 -10.70
CA LEU A 87 3.68 -1.27 -11.60
C LEU A 87 4.09 -0.95 -13.05
N ASN A 88 3.72 0.22 -13.55
CA ASN A 88 4.02 0.64 -14.91
C ASN A 88 5.53 0.77 -15.16
N LYS A 89 6.29 1.34 -14.22
CA LYS A 89 7.77 1.42 -14.31
C LYS A 89 8.41 0.02 -14.35
N ALA A 90 7.91 -0.93 -13.58
CA ALA A 90 8.40 -2.30 -13.59
C ALA A 90 8.06 -3.00 -14.93
N LEU A 91 6.82 -2.90 -15.39
CA LEU A 91 6.35 -3.53 -16.63
C LEU A 91 7.05 -2.97 -17.87
N ALA A 92 7.37 -1.67 -17.90
CA ALA A 92 8.14 -1.07 -18.99
C ALA A 92 9.52 -1.71 -19.20
N ARG A 93 10.10 -2.31 -18.14
CA ARG A 93 11.37 -3.04 -18.22
C ARG A 93 11.22 -4.50 -18.68
N CYS A 94 10.03 -5.05 -18.60
CA CYS A 94 9.76 -6.44 -19.00
C CYS A 94 9.63 -6.59 -20.53
N GLY A 95 9.47 -5.51 -21.30
CA GLY A 95 9.21 -5.58 -22.74
C GLY A 95 7.81 -6.11 -23.08
N ASN A 96 7.55 -6.37 -24.36
CA ASN A 96 6.22 -6.70 -24.87
C ASN A 96 5.86 -8.20 -24.80
N TRP A 97 6.68 -9.03 -24.17
CA TRP A 97 6.45 -10.48 -24.15
C TRP A 97 5.25 -10.91 -23.31
N LEU A 98 4.82 -10.07 -22.35
CA LEU A 98 3.62 -10.32 -21.54
C LEU A 98 2.32 -10.20 -22.32
N GLY A 99 2.33 -9.50 -23.46
CA GLY A 99 1.13 -9.25 -24.27
C GLY A 99 0.30 -8.09 -23.71
N ARG A 100 -0.99 -8.08 -24.09
CA ARG A 100 -1.93 -7.03 -23.67
C ARG A 100 -2.35 -7.23 -22.22
N GLU A 101 -2.29 -6.15 -21.45
CA GLU A 101 -2.78 -6.12 -20.08
C GLU A 101 -4.29 -5.89 -19.99
N GLU A 102 -4.89 -6.51 -18.99
CA GLU A 102 -6.25 -6.22 -18.52
C GLU A 102 -6.14 -5.65 -17.09
N LYS A 103 -6.60 -4.42 -16.89
CA LYS A 103 -6.59 -3.80 -15.57
C LYS A 103 -7.58 -4.51 -14.66
N GLY A 104 -7.10 -4.94 -13.49
CA GLY A 104 -7.96 -5.42 -12.43
C GLY A 104 -8.57 -4.23 -11.68
N ASP A 105 -9.88 -4.22 -11.55
CA ASP A 105 -10.58 -3.27 -10.69
C ASP A 105 -10.62 -3.85 -9.27
N ILE A 106 -10.01 -3.13 -8.31
CA ILE A 106 -10.01 -3.47 -6.88
C ILE A 106 -10.24 -2.20 -6.06
N ALA A 107 -11.39 -2.11 -5.45
CA ALA A 107 -11.83 -0.96 -4.65
C ALA A 107 -11.56 -1.18 -3.15
N MET A 108 -11.54 -0.09 -2.39
CA MET A 108 -11.49 -0.15 -0.93
C MET A 108 -12.70 -0.94 -0.40
N GLY A 109 -12.43 -1.93 0.45
CA GLY A 109 -13.42 -2.87 0.97
C GLY A 109 -13.44 -4.21 0.22
N ASP A 110 -12.74 -4.35 -0.90
CA ASP A 110 -12.72 -5.60 -1.65
C ASP A 110 -11.79 -6.65 -1.03
N ILE A 111 -12.23 -7.90 -1.12
CA ILE A 111 -11.41 -9.10 -0.93
C ILE A 111 -11.42 -9.87 -2.26
N VAL A 112 -10.26 -10.06 -2.85
CA VAL A 112 -10.08 -10.78 -4.12
C VAL A 112 -9.26 -12.03 -3.87
N ARG A 113 -9.79 -13.19 -4.29
CA ARG A 113 -9.06 -14.47 -4.33
C ARG A 113 -8.74 -14.80 -5.78
N ILE A 114 -7.51 -15.18 -6.01
CA ILE A 114 -7.04 -15.76 -7.27
C ILE A 114 -6.56 -17.17 -6.94
N ASP A 115 -7.21 -18.19 -7.50
CA ASP A 115 -6.81 -19.58 -7.26
C ASP A 115 -5.66 -20.00 -8.19
N GLY A 116 -5.08 -21.18 -7.96
CA GLY A 116 -3.97 -21.74 -8.75
C GLY A 116 -4.26 -21.90 -10.24
N ASN A 117 -5.53 -21.80 -10.67
CA ASN A 117 -5.94 -21.81 -12.07
C ASN A 117 -6.16 -20.37 -12.62
N GLY A 118 -5.89 -19.35 -11.84
CA GLY A 118 -6.11 -17.96 -12.21
C GLY A 118 -7.57 -17.50 -12.12
N ARG A 119 -8.47 -18.30 -11.53
CA ARG A 119 -9.87 -17.94 -11.39
C ARG A 119 -10.06 -16.94 -10.23
N ILE A 120 -10.75 -15.84 -10.52
CA ILE A 120 -11.04 -14.80 -9.54
C ILE A 120 -12.37 -15.07 -8.82
N THR A 121 -12.35 -14.96 -7.49
CA THR A 121 -13.53 -14.88 -6.63
C THR A 121 -13.46 -13.60 -5.83
N ARG A 122 -14.58 -12.89 -5.68
CA ARG A 122 -14.65 -11.61 -4.97
C ARG A 122 -15.54 -11.71 -3.75
N GLY A 123 -15.17 -10.99 -2.72
CA GLY A 123 -15.95 -10.70 -1.52
C GLY A 123 -15.71 -9.28 -1.07
N ALA A 124 -16.37 -8.87 -0.01
CA ALA A 124 -16.22 -7.54 0.55
C ALA A 124 -16.29 -7.54 2.08
N PHE A 125 -15.70 -6.53 2.70
CA PHE A 125 -15.80 -6.23 4.12
C PHE A 125 -16.29 -4.80 4.35
N ASP A 126 -16.75 -4.49 5.57
CA ASP A 126 -17.18 -3.13 5.91
C ASP A 126 -15.98 -2.20 6.06
N ALA A 127 -15.78 -1.35 5.05
CA ALA A 127 -14.72 -0.36 4.99
C ALA A 127 -15.12 1.00 5.60
N SER A 128 -16.30 1.12 6.22
CA SER A 128 -16.82 2.39 6.75
C SER A 128 -15.91 3.08 7.76
N LYS A 129 -15.08 2.31 8.47
CA LYS A 129 -14.08 2.83 9.41
C LYS A 129 -13.04 3.74 8.76
N PHE A 130 -12.67 3.48 7.51
CA PHE A 130 -11.71 4.32 6.79
C PHE A 130 -12.32 5.68 6.42
N TYR A 131 -13.59 5.71 6.06
CA TYR A 131 -14.29 6.98 5.79
C TYR A 131 -14.40 7.84 7.05
N ARG A 132 -14.66 7.24 8.22
CA ARG A 132 -14.71 7.96 9.50
C ARG A 132 -13.35 8.52 9.91
N SER A 133 -12.29 7.77 9.68
CA SER A 133 -10.91 8.22 9.90
C SER A 133 -10.55 9.39 8.96
N SER A 134 -10.97 9.32 7.70
CA SER A 134 -10.74 10.37 6.71
C SER A 134 -11.42 11.70 7.09
N TRP A 135 -12.64 11.67 7.64
CA TRP A 135 -13.35 12.90 8.06
C TRP A 135 -12.70 13.59 9.29
N GLY A 136 -12.09 12.81 10.20
CA GLY A 136 -11.34 13.33 11.34
C GLY A 136 -9.95 13.87 10.98
N TYR A 137 -9.35 13.40 9.89
CA TYR A 137 -8.04 13.84 9.43
C TYR A 137 -8.07 15.15 8.63
N TRP A 138 -9.22 15.51 8.04
CA TRP A 138 -9.35 16.77 7.30
C TRP A 138 -9.36 18.01 8.21
N ASP A 139 -9.64 17.84 9.51
CA ASP A 139 -9.62 18.92 10.50
C ASP A 139 -8.32 19.01 11.32
N THR A 140 -7.37 18.07 11.13
CA THR A 140 -6.06 18.13 11.78
C THR A 140 -4.98 18.56 10.79
N PRO A 141 -4.14 19.57 11.12
CA PRO A 141 -3.07 20.09 10.24
C PRO A 141 -1.89 19.13 10.03
N LEU A 142 -2.05 17.82 10.26
CA LEU A 142 -0.97 16.83 10.29
C LEU A 142 -0.67 16.12 8.96
N TYR A 143 -1.52 16.30 7.94
CA TYR A 143 -1.13 15.97 6.57
C TYR A 143 -0.90 17.28 5.82
N PRO A 144 0.33 17.51 5.34
CA PRO A 144 0.52 18.59 4.41
C PRO A 144 -0.45 18.35 3.24
N ARG A 145 -1.31 19.33 2.96
CA ARG A 145 -2.08 19.35 1.72
C ARG A 145 -1.09 19.08 0.60
N LEU A 146 -1.46 18.21 -0.34
CA LEU A 146 -0.68 18.11 -1.57
C LEU A 146 -0.48 19.53 -2.09
N PRO A 147 0.76 19.95 -2.32
CA PRO A 147 1.06 21.31 -2.71
C PRO A 147 0.28 21.65 -3.97
N HIS A 148 -0.48 22.75 -3.91
CA HIS A 148 -1.26 23.25 -5.05
C HIS A 148 -0.41 24.12 -5.98
N SER A 149 0.84 24.42 -5.57
CA SER A 149 1.81 25.17 -6.35
C SER A 149 3.23 24.60 -6.19
N GLU A 150 4.08 24.87 -7.16
CA GLU A 150 5.52 24.51 -7.08
C GLU A 150 6.21 25.13 -5.85
N GLU A 151 5.80 26.32 -5.43
CA GLU A 151 6.34 26.99 -4.24
C GLU A 151 5.97 26.25 -2.94
N GLU A 152 4.74 25.76 -2.83
CA GLU A 152 4.31 24.96 -1.68
C GLU A 152 5.03 23.61 -1.65
N HIS A 153 5.22 22.98 -2.81
CA HIS A 153 5.98 21.73 -2.94
C HIS A 153 7.43 21.91 -2.50
N LEU A 154 8.07 22.97 -2.97
CA LEU A 154 9.44 23.30 -2.58
C LEU A 154 9.56 23.60 -1.07
N SER A 155 8.59 24.30 -0.49
CA SER A 155 8.56 24.56 0.95
C SER A 155 8.44 23.29 1.77
N LEU A 156 7.59 22.36 1.33
CA LEU A 156 7.43 21.04 1.95
C LEU A 156 8.71 20.21 1.81
N LEU A 157 9.30 20.15 0.61
CA LEU A 157 10.54 19.46 0.33
C LEU A 157 11.69 19.95 1.23
N LYS A 158 11.85 21.26 1.40
CA LYS A 158 12.83 21.85 2.32
C LYS A 158 12.55 21.49 3.78
N SER A 159 11.29 21.34 4.17
CA SER A 159 10.91 20.94 5.52
C SER A 159 11.27 19.47 5.78
N VAL A 160 10.98 18.58 4.81
CA VAL A 160 11.34 17.15 4.87
C VAL A 160 12.86 17.00 4.86
N ALA A 161 13.57 17.70 3.98
CA ALA A 161 15.03 17.65 3.87
C ALA A 161 15.74 17.96 5.20
N ARG A 162 15.19 18.89 6.00
CA ARG A 162 15.72 19.19 7.35
C ARG A 162 15.67 18.00 8.29
N ALA A 163 14.65 17.16 8.20
CA ALA A 163 14.54 15.94 9.01
C ALA A 163 15.63 14.91 8.66
N PHE A 164 16.13 14.97 7.42
CA PHE A 164 17.27 14.15 6.94
C PHE A 164 18.62 14.84 7.11
N GLY A 165 18.69 16.00 7.78
CA GLY A 165 19.93 16.72 8.06
C GLY A 165 20.39 17.68 6.96
N PHE A 166 19.57 17.94 5.94
CA PHE A 166 19.86 18.88 4.86
C PHE A 166 19.38 20.29 5.19
N THR A 167 20.13 21.29 4.77
CA THR A 167 19.70 22.69 4.90
C THR A 167 18.89 23.13 3.68
N GLY A 168 18.00 24.13 3.86
CA GLY A 168 17.25 24.69 2.73
C GLY A 168 18.16 25.24 1.63
N GLU A 169 19.32 25.79 1.99
CA GLU A 169 20.35 26.29 1.05
C GLU A 169 20.95 25.17 0.20
N MET A 170 21.06 23.94 0.72
CA MET A 170 21.53 22.80 -0.07
C MET A 170 20.51 22.42 -1.15
N ILE A 171 19.23 22.48 -0.81
CA ILE A 171 18.14 22.25 -1.77
C ILE A 171 18.14 23.32 -2.86
N ASP A 172 18.31 24.60 -2.50
CA ASP A 172 18.38 25.68 -3.47
C ASP A 172 19.56 25.52 -4.44
N ARG A 173 20.72 25.09 -3.95
CA ARG A 173 21.88 24.80 -4.80
C ARG A 173 21.64 23.66 -5.79
N LEU A 174 20.95 22.61 -5.38
CA LEU A 174 20.61 21.50 -6.28
C LEU A 174 19.66 21.96 -7.39
N LEU A 175 18.67 22.78 -7.06
CA LEU A 175 17.79 23.41 -8.04
C LEU A 175 18.54 24.31 -9.01
N ASP A 176 19.49 25.12 -8.52
CA ASP A 176 20.35 25.98 -9.34
C ASP A 176 21.27 25.18 -10.28
N GLN A 177 21.61 23.94 -9.91
CA GLN A 177 22.36 23.00 -10.73
C GLN A 177 21.48 22.26 -11.76
N GLY A 178 20.17 22.49 -11.76
CA GLY A 178 19.23 21.95 -12.74
C GLY A 178 18.54 20.64 -12.32
N PHE A 179 18.68 20.23 -11.04
CA PHE A 179 17.88 19.13 -10.49
C PHE A 179 16.43 19.59 -10.32
N THR A 180 15.50 18.69 -10.62
CA THR A 180 14.07 18.93 -10.34
C THR A 180 13.74 18.60 -8.87
N THR A 181 12.58 19.04 -8.39
CA THR A 181 12.08 18.68 -7.06
C THR A 181 11.96 17.16 -6.90
N ASP A 182 11.56 16.45 -7.94
CA ASP A 182 11.44 14.98 -7.96
C ASP A 182 12.80 14.31 -7.86
N ASP A 183 13.83 14.84 -8.55
CA ASP A 183 15.21 14.32 -8.45
C ASP A 183 15.75 14.48 -7.02
N ILE A 184 15.44 15.61 -6.38
CA ILE A 184 15.85 15.89 -4.99
C ILE A 184 15.13 14.97 -4.01
N GLU A 185 13.86 14.68 -4.21
CA GLU A 185 13.14 13.68 -3.41
C GLU A 185 13.81 12.31 -3.48
N VAL A 186 14.17 11.85 -4.67
CA VAL A 186 14.86 10.57 -4.86
C VAL A 186 16.20 10.57 -4.10
N ILE A 187 16.99 11.65 -4.20
CA ILE A 187 18.27 11.78 -3.49
C ILE A 187 18.06 11.69 -1.96
N LEU A 188 17.03 12.35 -1.42
CA LEU A 188 16.74 12.33 0.01
C LEU A 188 16.35 10.95 0.52
N TYR A 189 15.59 10.17 -0.26
CA TYR A 189 15.12 8.84 0.15
C TYR A 189 16.12 7.73 -0.13
N GLU A 190 16.93 7.82 -1.18
CA GLU A 190 17.91 6.80 -1.55
C GLU A 190 19.28 6.99 -0.89
N GLY A 191 19.56 8.17 -0.34
CA GLY A 191 20.82 8.46 0.36
C GLY A 191 22.07 8.38 -0.54
N THR A 192 21.90 8.46 -1.85
CA THR A 192 23.00 8.38 -2.83
C THR A 192 23.48 9.79 -3.18
N TRP A 193 24.65 10.15 -2.65
CA TRP A 193 25.45 11.33 -3.02
C TRP A 193 26.62 10.91 -3.88
#